data_b2fe2e9b6b4698f80ade5eafa4faebd6
#
_entry.id   b2fe2e9b6b4698f80ade5eafa4faebd6
#
_cell.length_a   1.000
_cell.length_b   1.000
_cell.length_c   1.000
_cell.angle_alpha   90.00
_cell.angle_beta   90.00
_cell.angle_gamma   90.00
#
_symmetry.space_group_name_H-M   'P 1'
#
loop_
_entity.id
_entity.type
_entity.pdbx_description
1 polymer ?
#
loop_
_entity_poly.entity_id
_entity_poly.type
_entity_poly.pdbx_seq_one_letter_code
_entity_poly.pdbx_strand_id
1 'polypeptide(L)' 'MYSLDCSYYKREFKNVNDLINDVIVSGMDPNYEITFNGISTSEMAIDYIVC' A
#
# COMPACT_ATOMS: atom_id res chain seq x y z
N MET A 1 -7.04 6.96 5.97
CA MET A 1 -6.46 6.82 4.63
C MET A 1 -5.53 5.62 4.57
N TYR A 2 -5.35 5.08 3.39
CA TYR A 2 -4.51 3.90 3.20
C TYR A 2 -3.08 4.28 2.86
N SER A 3 -2.14 3.55 3.40
CA SER A 3 -0.72 3.74 3.13
C SER A 3 -0.01 2.39 3.26
N LEU A 4 1.32 2.40 3.12
CA LEU A 4 2.12 1.20 3.29
C LEU A 4 2.92 1.28 4.60
N ASP A 5 3.15 0.14 5.22
CA ASP A 5 4.00 0.03 6.39
C ASP A 5 5.47 0.04 5.95
N CYS A 6 5.91 1.22 5.52
CA CYS A 6 7.26 1.41 5.01
C CYS A 6 7.77 2.78 5.46
N SER A 7 8.93 2.82 6.08
CA SER A 7 9.45 4.04 6.70
C SER A 7 9.71 5.17 5.72
N TYR A 8 10.03 4.88 4.47
CA TYR A 8 10.29 5.92 3.47
C TYR A 8 9.09 6.22 2.57
N TYR A 9 7.97 5.51 2.75
CA TYR A 9 6.76 5.73 1.96
C TYR A 9 5.81 6.60 2.76
N LYS A 10 5.58 7.83 2.29
CA LYS A 10 4.80 8.83 3.04
C LYS A 10 3.50 9.21 2.37
N ARG A 11 3.11 8.50 1.32
CA ARG A 11 1.88 8.81 0.59
C ARG A 11 0.69 8.11 1.21
N GLU A 12 -0.46 8.78 1.15
CA GLU A 12 -1.71 8.24 1.65
C GLU A 12 -2.80 8.42 0.60
N PHE A 13 -3.73 7.49 0.56
CA PHE A 13 -4.80 7.48 -0.44
C PHE A 13 -6.13 7.17 0.22
N LYS A 14 -7.22 7.67 -0.40
CA LYS A 14 -8.56 7.46 0.13
C LYS A 14 -9.06 6.05 -0.08
N ASN A 15 -8.52 5.34 -1.06
CA ASN A 15 -8.91 3.96 -1.33
C ASN A 15 -7.71 3.12 -1.70
N VAL A 16 -7.88 1.81 -1.56
CA VAL A 16 -6.81 0.85 -1.80
C VAL A 16 -6.38 0.82 -3.26
N ASN A 17 -7.33 0.97 -4.18
CA ASN A 17 -6.99 0.93 -5.60
C ASN A 17 -6.00 2.00 -5.99
N ASP A 18 -6.17 3.21 -5.46
CA ASP A 18 -5.23 4.31 -5.75
C ASP A 18 -3.86 4.01 -5.16
N LEU A 19 -3.82 3.45 -3.96
CA LEU A 19 -2.57 3.07 -3.31
C LEU A 19 -1.82 2.03 -4.15
N ILE A 20 -2.52 0.98 -4.58
CA ILE A 20 -1.91 -0.09 -5.36
C ILE A 20 -1.42 0.43 -6.71
N ASN A 21 -2.21 1.29 -7.35
CA ASN A 21 -1.80 1.91 -8.60
C ASN A 21 -0.50 2.69 -8.43
N ASP A 22 -0.37 3.45 -7.34
CA ASP A 22 0.86 4.21 -7.07
C ASP A 22 2.06 3.28 -6.85
N VAL A 23 1.85 2.18 -6.14
CA VAL A 23 2.90 1.19 -5.90
C VAL A 23 3.41 0.61 -7.23
N ILE A 24 2.50 0.29 -8.13
CA ILE A 24 2.86 -0.27 -9.44
C ILE A 24 3.61 0.76 -10.27
N VAL A 25 3.08 1.97 -10.35
CA VAL A 25 3.63 3.03 -11.20
C VAL A 25 5.01 3.46 -10.71
N SER A 26 5.20 3.53 -9.40
CA SER A 26 6.48 3.96 -8.84
C SER A 26 7.52 2.83 -8.82
N GLY A 27 7.12 1.60 -9.13
CA GLY A 27 8.03 0.46 -9.09
C GLY A 27 8.43 0.06 -7.69
N MET A 28 7.60 0.38 -6.71
CA MET A 28 7.90 0.07 -5.32
C MET A 28 7.70 -1.42 -5.04
N ASP A 29 8.49 -1.93 -4.09
CA ASP A 29 8.35 -3.31 -3.63
C ASP A 29 6.97 -3.50 -3.01
N PRO A 30 6.15 -4.43 -3.51
CA PRO A 30 4.80 -4.64 -2.97
C PRO A 30 4.75 -5.50 -1.71
N ASN A 31 5.89 -5.95 -1.21
CA ASN A 31 5.95 -6.81 -0.02
C ASN A 31 5.81 -6.00 1.28
N TYR A 32 5.01 -4.97 1.27
CA TYR A 32 4.70 -4.18 2.45
C TYR A 32 3.23 -4.32 2.81
N GLU A 33 2.96 -4.29 4.10
CA GLU A 33 1.60 -4.39 4.61
C GLU A 33 0.85 -3.09 4.38
N ILE A 34 -0.43 -3.21 4.02
CA ILE A 34 -1.30 -2.05 3.86
C ILE A 34 -1.77 -1.60 5.24
N THR A 35 -1.72 -0.30 5.49
CA THR A 35 -2.21 0.29 6.72
C THR A 35 -3.38 1.21 6.45
N PHE A 36 -4.28 1.33 7.42
CA PHE A 36 -5.39 2.28 7.36
C PHE A 36 -5.33 3.16 8.59
N ASN A 37 -5.09 4.45 8.37
CA ASN A 37 -4.90 5.44 9.44
C ASN A 37 -3.82 5.01 10.44
N GLY A 38 -2.77 4.37 9.93
CA GLY A 38 -1.65 3.93 10.76
C GLY A 38 -1.85 2.58 11.43
N ILE A 39 -3.00 1.93 11.17
CA ILE A 39 -3.31 0.62 11.76
C ILE A 39 -3.19 -0.44 10.68
N SER A 40 -2.49 -1.54 10.98
CA SER A 40 -2.33 -2.64 10.06
C SER A 40 -3.68 -3.26 9.69
N THR A 41 -3.89 -3.47 8.37
CA THR A 41 -5.10 -4.14 7.89
C THR A 41 -4.91 -5.65 7.78
N SER A 42 -3.72 -6.15 8.08
CA SER A 42 -3.33 -7.56 7.90
C SER A 42 -3.34 -8.00 6.43
N GLU A 43 -3.34 -7.06 5.50
CA GLU A 43 -3.28 -7.34 4.08
C GLU A 43 -1.98 -6.79 3.49
N MET A 44 -1.40 -7.53 2.56
CA MET A 44 -0.17 -7.12 1.88
C MET A 44 -0.51 -6.50 0.53
N ALA A 45 0.27 -5.50 0.12
CA ALA A 45 0.05 -4.88 -1.19
C ALA A 45 0.20 -5.88 -2.32
N ILE A 46 1.10 -6.86 -2.17
CA ILE A 46 1.33 -7.90 -3.19
C ILE A 46 0.06 -8.70 -3.47
N ASP A 47 -0.81 -8.87 -2.48
CA ASP A 47 -2.05 -9.63 -2.64
C ASP A 47 -3.03 -8.97 -3.60
N TYR A 48 -2.88 -7.67 -3.82
CA TYR A 48 -3.72 -6.92 -4.75
C TYR A 48 -3.13 -6.89 -6.16
N ILE A 49 -1.85 -7.18 -6.29
CA ILE A 49 -1.14 -7.14 -7.56
C ILE A 49 -1.11 -8.52 -8.21
N VAL A 50 -0.89 -9.55 -7.40
CA VAL A 50 -0.89 -10.95 -7.86
C VAL A 50 -2.33 -11.46 -7.81
N CYS A 51 -2.91 -11.63 -8.96
CA CYS A 51 -4.28 -12.14 -9.08
C CYS A 51 -4.28 -13.65 -9.24
#